data_cacd52990eaa3f42d74cc86656a15149
#
_entry.id   cacd52990eaa3f42d74cc86656a15149
#
_cell.length_a   1.000
_cell.length_b   1.000
_cell.length_c   1.000
_cell.angle_alpha   90.00
_cell.angle_beta   90.00
_cell.angle_gamma   90.00
#
_symmetry.space_group_name_H-M   'P 1'
#
loop_
_entity.id
_entity.type
_entity.pdbx_description
1 polymer ?
#
loop_
_entity_poly.entity_id
_entity_poly.type
_entity_poly.pdbx_seq_one_letter_code
_entity_poly.pdbx_strand_id
1 'polypeptide(L)'
;EGLLSGVIRHEEALLRAMEEDLGKSRFEGYMTEVGLVRDEIRFQLKHLKKWMHPRRVPTPLTQFHAVSREVPEPYGLALVMAPWNYPVQLSLEPLVGAIAAGNCVVLKPSNYAPHTAQALQSLIEEALPAGWARVVLGGRQENEALLDCRFDYIFFTGGRTVGRLVMEKAAQHLTPVSLELGGKSPVLVLDDADIPLAARRIVFGKLLNCGQTCVAPD
;
A
#
# COMPACT_ATOMS: atom_id res chain seq x y z
N GLU A 1 16.26 4.60 -2.88
CA GLU A 1 17.23 4.79 -1.77
C GLU A 1 16.82 5.95 -0.87
N GLY A 2 16.51 7.13 -1.43
CA GLY A 2 16.06 8.31 -0.65
C GLY A 2 14.90 8.01 0.29
N LEU A 3 13.87 7.30 -0.18
CA LEU A 3 12.73 6.90 0.63
C LEU A 3 13.11 5.98 1.80
N LEU A 4 14.02 5.01 1.59
CA LEU A 4 14.53 4.16 2.68
C LEU A 4 15.20 4.98 3.77
N SER A 5 16.08 5.91 3.36
CA SER A 5 16.75 6.82 4.28
C SER A 5 15.75 7.73 4.99
N GLY A 6 14.72 8.20 4.30
CA GLY A 6 13.61 8.97 4.86
C GLY A 6 12.85 8.20 5.94
N VAL A 7 12.42 6.97 5.65
CA VAL A 7 11.72 6.11 6.61
C VAL A 7 12.56 5.86 7.86
N ILE A 8 13.87 5.66 7.71
CA ILE A 8 14.78 5.47 8.85
C ILE A 8 14.87 6.75 9.70
N ARG A 9 14.99 7.92 9.09
CA ARG A 9 15.06 9.20 9.83
C ARG A 9 13.74 9.56 10.52
N HIS A 10 12.61 9.25 9.90
CA HIS A 10 11.28 9.54 10.42
C HIS A 10 10.69 8.43 11.29
N GLU A 11 11.42 7.32 11.53
CA GLU A 11 10.92 6.16 12.28
C GLU A 11 10.29 6.55 13.61
N GLU A 12 11.00 7.37 14.41
CA GLU A 12 10.53 7.83 15.72
C GLU A 12 9.24 8.68 15.60
N ALA A 13 9.17 9.56 14.63
CA ALA A 13 7.98 10.39 14.39
C ALA A 13 6.77 9.55 13.93
N LEU A 14 6.98 8.56 13.07
CA LEU A 14 5.94 7.64 12.62
C LEU A 14 5.41 6.78 13.79
N LEU A 15 6.31 6.22 14.62
CA LEU A 15 5.92 5.41 15.77
C LEU A 15 5.11 6.22 16.78
N ARG A 16 5.52 7.46 17.08
CA ARG A 16 4.78 8.36 17.95
C ARG A 16 3.41 8.72 17.39
N ALA A 17 3.34 9.05 16.11
CA ALA A 17 2.08 9.38 15.44
C ALA A 17 1.08 8.23 15.49
N MET A 18 1.53 6.98 15.29
CA MET A 18 0.66 5.79 15.43
C MET A 18 0.23 5.54 16.88
N GLU A 19 1.06 5.87 17.88
CA GLU A 19 0.68 5.82 19.28
C GLU A 19 -0.41 6.86 19.60
N GLU A 20 -0.27 8.08 19.08
CA GLU A 20 -1.24 9.16 19.26
C GLU A 20 -2.58 8.86 18.57
N ASP A 21 -2.56 8.31 17.33
CA ASP A 21 -3.77 8.03 16.56
C ASP A 21 -4.49 6.74 16.99
N LEU A 22 -3.74 5.69 17.33
CA LEU A 22 -4.27 4.32 17.48
C LEU A 22 -3.98 3.69 18.83
N GLY A 23 -3.21 4.34 19.71
CA GLY A 23 -2.69 3.73 20.94
C GLY A 23 -1.74 2.56 20.67
N LYS A 24 -1.20 2.45 19.47
CA LYS A 24 -0.32 1.35 19.06
C LYS A 24 1.03 1.47 19.74
N SER A 25 1.47 0.42 20.43
CA SER A 25 2.79 0.44 21.06
C SER A 25 3.89 0.58 20.01
N ARG A 26 5.02 1.18 20.41
CA ARG A 26 6.19 1.36 19.53
C ARG A 26 6.68 0.03 18.94
N PHE A 27 6.69 -1.03 19.75
CA PHE A 27 7.07 -2.36 19.29
C PHE A 27 6.10 -2.87 18.20
N GLU A 28 4.81 -2.77 18.44
CA GLU A 28 3.80 -3.20 17.48
C GLU A 28 3.83 -2.34 16.20
N GLY A 29 3.95 -1.01 16.33
CA GLY A 29 4.07 -0.10 15.19
C GLY A 29 5.30 -0.40 14.32
N TYR A 30 6.44 -0.72 14.95
CA TYR A 30 7.61 -1.16 14.20
C TYR A 30 7.40 -2.53 13.52
N MET A 31 6.95 -3.52 14.30
CA MET A 31 6.79 -4.90 13.84
C MET A 31 5.78 -5.01 12.70
N THR A 32 4.67 -4.27 12.78
CA THR A 32 3.55 -4.43 11.84
C THR A 32 3.53 -3.41 10.72
N GLU A 33 4.33 -2.34 10.80
CA GLU A 33 4.29 -1.28 9.81
C GLU A 33 5.68 -0.82 9.36
N VAL A 34 6.42 -0.09 10.19
CA VAL A 34 7.69 0.54 9.76
C VAL A 34 8.73 -0.49 9.31
N GLY A 35 8.86 -1.59 10.05
CA GLY A 35 9.77 -2.69 9.71
C GLY A 35 9.43 -3.31 8.37
N LEU A 36 8.14 -3.59 8.12
CA LEU A 36 7.67 -4.18 6.85
C LEU A 36 7.94 -3.26 5.67
N VAL A 37 7.64 -1.96 5.80
CA VAL A 37 7.94 -0.96 4.76
C VAL A 37 9.44 -0.91 4.44
N ARG A 38 10.29 -0.94 5.47
CA ARG A 38 11.76 -0.96 5.27
C ARG A 38 12.21 -2.20 4.51
N ASP A 39 11.64 -3.35 4.83
CA ASP A 39 11.98 -4.60 4.16
C ASP A 39 11.44 -4.64 2.73
N GLU A 40 10.23 -4.13 2.49
CA GLU A 40 9.69 -3.98 1.13
C GLU A 40 10.56 -3.06 0.27
N ILE A 41 10.98 -1.90 0.77
CA ILE A 41 11.86 -1.01 0.01
C ILE A 41 13.19 -1.71 -0.34
N ARG A 42 13.79 -2.45 0.60
CA ARG A 42 15.03 -3.21 0.34
C ARG A 42 14.81 -4.30 -0.70
N PHE A 43 13.68 -4.99 -0.62
CA PHE A 43 13.31 -6.02 -1.59
C PHE A 43 13.16 -5.43 -3.00
N GLN A 44 12.45 -4.31 -3.13
CA GLN A 44 12.30 -3.58 -4.39
C GLN A 44 13.67 -3.16 -4.95
N LEU A 45 14.50 -2.52 -4.16
CA LEU A 45 15.86 -2.09 -4.57
C LEU A 45 16.70 -3.25 -5.10
N LYS A 46 16.61 -4.41 -4.45
CA LYS A 46 17.34 -5.62 -4.86
C LYS A 46 16.87 -6.18 -6.20
N HIS A 47 15.58 -6.10 -6.50
CA HIS A 47 14.99 -6.79 -7.64
C HIS A 47 14.64 -5.87 -8.81
N LEU A 48 14.50 -4.56 -8.58
CA LEU A 48 14.02 -3.58 -9.56
C LEU A 48 14.78 -3.65 -10.89
N LYS A 49 16.10 -3.70 -10.83
CA LYS A 49 16.94 -3.78 -12.04
C LYS A 49 16.57 -4.97 -12.94
N LYS A 50 16.24 -6.12 -12.32
CA LYS A 50 15.80 -7.32 -13.06
C LYS A 50 14.41 -7.13 -13.66
N TRP A 51 13.50 -6.53 -12.92
CA TRP A 51 12.11 -6.34 -13.35
C TRP A 51 11.96 -5.33 -14.48
N MET A 52 12.83 -4.34 -14.55
CA MET A 52 12.85 -3.33 -15.62
C MET A 52 13.29 -3.87 -16.99
N HIS A 53 13.93 -5.03 -17.05
CA HIS A 53 14.44 -5.55 -18.30
C HIS A 53 13.35 -6.14 -19.17
N PRO A 54 13.31 -5.75 -20.48
CA PRO A 54 12.46 -6.40 -21.47
C PRO A 54 12.78 -7.90 -21.55
N ARG A 55 11.75 -8.73 -21.58
CA ARG A 55 11.92 -10.18 -21.77
C ARG A 55 11.43 -10.63 -23.15
N ARG A 56 12.15 -11.54 -23.76
CA ARG A 56 11.71 -12.18 -25.00
C ARG A 56 10.57 -13.14 -24.70
N VAL A 57 9.56 -13.14 -25.58
CA VAL A 57 8.45 -14.07 -25.59
C VAL A 57 8.37 -14.78 -26.93
N PRO A 58 7.71 -15.96 -27.03
CA PRO A 58 7.54 -16.67 -28.29
C PRO A 58 6.92 -15.78 -29.36
N THR A 59 7.51 -15.78 -30.55
CA THR A 59 6.97 -15.07 -31.72
C THR A 59 6.26 -16.09 -32.62
N PRO A 60 5.00 -15.87 -32.99
CA PRO A 60 4.30 -16.75 -33.94
C PRO A 60 5.06 -16.88 -35.26
N LEU A 61 5.04 -18.08 -35.86
CA LEU A 61 5.75 -18.33 -37.11
C LEU A 61 5.26 -17.44 -38.28
N THR A 62 4.01 -17.01 -38.23
CA THR A 62 3.43 -16.06 -39.19
C THR A 62 4.08 -14.67 -39.16
N GLN A 63 4.82 -14.37 -38.11
CA GLN A 63 5.60 -13.13 -37.91
C GLN A 63 7.10 -13.39 -38.16
N PHE A 64 7.46 -14.38 -38.97
CA PHE A 64 8.85 -14.77 -39.23
C PHE A 64 9.73 -13.55 -39.58
N HIS A 65 10.93 -13.52 -39.03
CA HIS A 65 11.91 -12.46 -38.88
C HIS A 65 11.62 -11.42 -37.79
N ALA A 66 10.44 -11.43 -37.14
CA ALA A 66 10.17 -10.57 -35.99
C ALA A 66 10.70 -11.15 -34.66
N VAL A 67 10.89 -10.29 -33.68
CA VAL A 67 11.22 -10.65 -32.31
C VAL A 67 10.19 -10.01 -31.37
N SER A 68 9.45 -10.84 -30.65
CA SER A 68 8.45 -10.38 -29.67
C SER A 68 9.10 -10.19 -28.31
N ARG A 69 8.73 -9.10 -27.63
CA ARG A 69 9.20 -8.76 -26.28
C ARG A 69 8.05 -8.19 -25.46
N GLU A 70 8.05 -8.49 -24.17
CA GLU A 70 7.30 -7.74 -23.17
C GLU A 70 8.22 -6.67 -22.58
N VAL A 71 7.76 -5.43 -22.58
CA VAL A 71 8.49 -4.27 -22.05
C VAL A 71 7.68 -3.70 -20.89
N PRO A 72 8.22 -3.67 -19.66
CA PRO A 72 7.55 -2.99 -18.54
C PRO A 72 7.51 -1.48 -18.79
N GLU A 73 6.34 -0.88 -18.60
CA GLU A 73 6.12 0.56 -18.70
C GLU A 73 5.27 1.05 -17.53
N PRO A 74 5.50 2.27 -16.99
CA PRO A 74 4.64 2.85 -15.97
C PRO A 74 3.28 3.20 -16.53
N TYR A 75 2.26 3.18 -15.67
CA TYR A 75 0.93 3.72 -16.03
C TYR A 75 0.94 5.24 -16.20
N GLY A 76 1.71 5.96 -15.36
CA GLY A 76 1.79 7.41 -15.35
C GLY A 76 1.55 7.98 -13.95
N LEU A 77 0.36 8.56 -13.71
CA LEU A 77 -0.03 9.12 -12.42
C LEU A 77 -0.94 8.15 -11.66
N ALA A 78 -0.48 7.67 -10.52
CA ALA A 78 -1.24 6.78 -9.65
C ALA A 78 -1.83 7.52 -8.43
N LEU A 79 -3.07 7.17 -8.05
CA LEU A 79 -3.67 7.55 -6.78
C LEU A 79 -3.59 6.37 -5.81
N VAL A 80 -3.02 6.59 -4.63
CA VAL A 80 -3.03 5.63 -3.52
C VAL A 80 -3.91 6.17 -2.40
N MET A 81 -5.01 5.49 -2.09
CA MET A 81 -5.92 5.84 -1.00
C MET A 81 -5.79 4.81 0.12
N ALA A 82 -5.25 5.23 1.25
CA ALA A 82 -4.90 4.35 2.36
C ALA A 82 -5.89 4.43 3.53
N PRO A 83 -6.10 3.32 4.27
CA PRO A 83 -6.97 3.27 5.44
C PRO A 83 -6.23 3.74 6.71
N TRP A 84 -6.94 3.68 7.83
CA TRP A 84 -6.47 4.15 9.14
C TRP A 84 -5.86 3.06 10.03
N ASN A 85 -6.14 1.78 9.78
CA ASN A 85 -5.79 0.68 10.69
C ASN A 85 -4.31 0.29 10.67
N TYR A 86 -3.66 0.38 9.51
CA TYR A 86 -2.21 0.27 9.32
C TYR A 86 -1.76 1.45 8.47
N PRO A 87 -1.80 2.68 9.03
CA PRO A 87 -1.72 3.89 8.22
C PRO A 87 -0.36 4.11 7.57
N VAL A 88 0.73 3.65 8.18
CA VAL A 88 2.08 3.75 7.60
C VAL A 88 2.29 2.69 6.53
N GLN A 89 2.03 1.42 6.85
CA GLN A 89 2.25 0.30 5.94
C GLN A 89 1.40 0.43 4.68
N LEU A 90 0.07 0.58 4.85
CA LEU A 90 -0.87 0.60 3.73
C LEU A 90 -0.83 1.91 2.92
N SER A 91 -0.11 2.93 3.40
CA SER A 91 0.26 4.10 2.61
C SER A 91 1.54 3.89 1.82
N LEU A 92 2.60 3.41 2.50
CA LEU A 92 3.94 3.40 1.91
C LEU A 92 4.22 2.20 1.02
N GLU A 93 3.70 0.99 1.30
CA GLU A 93 3.94 -0.17 0.43
C GLU A 93 3.39 0.02 -0.98
N PRO A 94 2.12 0.44 -1.18
CA PRO A 94 1.63 0.74 -2.52
C PRO A 94 2.38 1.89 -3.20
N LEU A 95 2.76 2.93 -2.44
CA LEU A 95 3.55 4.04 -2.96
C LEU A 95 4.93 3.58 -3.41
N VAL A 96 5.61 2.72 -2.65
CA VAL A 96 6.90 2.12 -3.01
C VAL A 96 6.79 1.34 -4.32
N GLY A 97 5.78 0.48 -4.44
CA GLY A 97 5.53 -0.28 -5.67
C GLY A 97 5.26 0.62 -6.88
N ALA A 98 4.43 1.64 -6.71
CA ALA A 98 4.10 2.59 -7.78
C ALA A 98 5.33 3.39 -8.25
N ILE A 99 6.14 3.91 -7.33
CA ILE A 99 7.39 4.63 -7.67
C ILE A 99 8.42 3.69 -8.30
N ALA A 100 8.56 2.46 -7.78
CA ALA A 100 9.47 1.47 -8.36
C ALA A 100 9.08 1.11 -9.80
N ALA A 101 7.79 1.09 -10.11
CA ALA A 101 7.31 0.90 -11.48
C ALA A 101 7.44 2.15 -12.38
N GLY A 102 7.93 3.29 -11.84
CA GLY A 102 8.16 4.52 -12.61
C GLY A 102 6.98 5.50 -12.63
N ASN A 103 5.96 5.29 -11.78
CA ASN A 103 4.81 6.19 -11.69
C ASN A 103 5.07 7.38 -10.77
N CYS A 104 4.40 8.52 -11.03
CA CYS A 104 4.19 9.54 -10.03
C CYS A 104 2.98 9.18 -9.17
N VAL A 105 2.97 9.61 -7.89
CA VAL A 105 1.95 9.18 -6.93
C VAL A 105 1.29 10.36 -6.22
N VAL A 106 -0.04 10.36 -6.18
CA VAL A 106 -0.80 11.11 -5.20
C VAL A 106 -1.18 10.15 -4.07
N LEU A 107 -0.69 10.40 -2.86
CA LEU A 107 -1.03 9.63 -1.66
C LEU A 107 -2.10 10.36 -0.87
N LYS A 108 -3.20 9.67 -0.58
CA LYS A 108 -4.29 10.14 0.26
C LYS A 108 -4.39 9.27 1.52
N PRO A 109 -3.68 9.60 2.61
CA PRO A 109 -3.84 8.92 3.88
C PRO A 109 -5.22 9.14 4.49
N SER A 110 -5.62 8.28 5.41
CA SER A 110 -6.88 8.44 6.12
C SER A 110 -6.88 9.64 7.07
N ASN A 111 -7.98 10.37 7.10
CA ASN A 111 -8.21 11.44 8.07
C ASN A 111 -8.53 10.93 9.49
N TYR A 112 -8.75 9.62 9.65
CA TYR A 112 -8.92 8.98 10.97
C TYR A 112 -7.58 8.67 11.67
N ALA A 113 -6.45 8.91 10.99
CA ALA A 113 -5.10 8.85 11.55
C ALA A 113 -4.35 10.16 11.20
N PRO A 114 -4.76 11.31 11.78
CA PRO A 114 -4.29 12.62 11.34
C PRO A 114 -2.82 12.88 11.66
N HIS A 115 -2.31 12.43 12.81
CA HIS A 115 -0.90 12.57 13.19
C HIS A 115 0.00 11.76 12.26
N THR A 116 -0.40 10.52 11.95
CA THR A 116 0.31 9.67 11.01
C THR A 116 0.26 10.25 9.59
N ALA A 117 -0.87 10.82 9.16
CA ALA A 117 -0.98 11.45 7.86
C ALA A 117 -0.03 12.65 7.71
N GLN A 118 0.13 13.47 8.75
CA GLN A 118 1.09 14.59 8.77
C GLN A 118 2.54 14.10 8.79
N ALA A 119 2.84 13.06 9.57
CA ALA A 119 4.18 12.45 9.59
C ALA A 119 4.56 11.87 8.22
N LEU A 120 3.63 11.21 7.52
CA LEU A 120 3.80 10.72 6.16
C LEU A 120 4.03 11.85 5.16
N GLN A 121 3.31 12.97 5.30
CA GLN A 121 3.53 14.15 4.45
C GLN A 121 4.95 14.68 4.62
N SER A 122 5.39 14.92 5.85
CA SER A 122 6.74 15.41 6.14
C SER A 122 7.83 14.46 5.61
N LEU A 123 7.65 13.16 5.79
CA LEU A 123 8.56 12.14 5.27
C LEU A 123 8.67 12.21 3.74
N ILE A 124 7.55 12.25 3.04
CA ILE A 124 7.53 12.21 1.57
C ILE A 124 8.11 13.49 0.98
N GLU A 125 7.76 14.65 1.54
CA GLU A 125 8.29 15.93 1.08
C GLU A 125 9.81 16.06 1.28
N GLU A 126 10.37 15.43 2.33
CA GLU A 126 11.81 15.41 2.56
C GLU A 126 12.53 14.34 1.73
N ALA A 127 11.95 13.15 1.62
CA ALA A 127 12.66 11.97 1.12
C ALA A 127 12.63 11.82 -0.41
N LEU A 128 11.66 12.45 -1.09
CA LEU A 128 11.45 12.29 -2.53
C LEU A 128 11.63 13.60 -3.29
N PRO A 129 12.15 13.55 -4.52
CA PRO A 129 12.21 14.71 -5.38
C PRO A 129 10.81 15.29 -5.64
N ALA A 130 10.72 16.60 -5.79
CA ALA A 130 9.48 17.26 -6.15
C ALA A 130 8.87 16.66 -7.43
N GLY A 131 7.57 16.39 -7.40
CA GLY A 131 6.84 15.81 -8.53
C GLY A 131 6.78 14.27 -8.55
N TRP A 132 7.56 13.57 -7.73
CA TRP A 132 7.49 12.09 -7.67
C TRP A 132 6.31 11.61 -6.85
N ALA A 133 6.07 12.26 -5.72
CA ALA A 133 4.90 11.99 -4.90
C ALA A 133 4.37 13.27 -4.24
N ARG A 134 3.07 13.31 -4.00
CA ARG A 134 2.38 14.36 -3.26
C ARG A 134 1.40 13.74 -2.28
N VAL A 135 1.40 14.23 -1.04
CA VAL A 135 0.40 13.86 -0.04
C VAL A 135 -0.74 14.87 -0.04
N VAL A 136 -1.96 14.38 -0.07
CA VAL A 136 -3.18 15.20 0.07
C VAL A 136 -3.83 14.82 1.40
N LEU A 137 -3.80 15.74 2.34
CA LEU A 137 -4.50 15.61 3.62
C LEU A 137 -5.98 15.98 3.46
N GLY A 138 -6.81 15.54 4.39
CA GLY A 138 -8.22 15.88 4.42
C GLY A 138 -9.13 14.67 4.47
N GLY A 139 -10.44 14.91 4.44
CA GLY A 139 -11.47 13.92 4.68
C GLY A 139 -12.27 13.57 3.42
N ARG A 140 -13.59 13.52 3.61
CA ARG A 140 -14.52 13.08 2.56
C ARG A 140 -14.52 14.00 1.34
N GLN A 141 -14.46 15.32 1.56
CA GLN A 141 -14.50 16.28 0.46
C GLN A 141 -13.28 16.16 -0.46
N GLU A 142 -12.08 16.00 0.14
CA GLU A 142 -10.85 15.80 -0.60
C GLU A 142 -10.84 14.45 -1.32
N ASN A 143 -11.41 13.40 -0.70
CA ASN A 143 -11.57 12.10 -1.36
C ASN A 143 -12.45 12.20 -2.60
N GLU A 144 -13.60 12.88 -2.50
CA GLU A 144 -14.53 13.09 -3.62
C GLU A 144 -13.85 13.90 -4.73
N ALA A 145 -13.17 15.00 -4.37
CA ALA A 145 -12.45 15.84 -5.33
C ALA A 145 -11.32 15.09 -6.05
N LEU A 146 -10.57 14.24 -5.34
CA LEU A 146 -9.55 13.40 -5.97
C LEU A 146 -10.16 12.38 -6.92
N LEU A 147 -11.26 11.75 -6.55
CA LEU A 147 -11.93 10.76 -7.40
C LEU A 147 -12.62 11.37 -8.63
N ASP A 148 -12.85 12.68 -8.64
CA ASP A 148 -13.31 13.41 -9.83
C ASP A 148 -12.14 13.80 -10.77
N CYS A 149 -10.88 13.65 -10.32
CA CYS A 149 -9.71 13.84 -11.15
C CYS A 149 -9.42 12.58 -11.97
N ARG A 150 -8.74 12.76 -13.11
CA ARG A 150 -8.24 11.64 -13.91
C ARG A 150 -6.90 11.15 -13.37
N PHE A 151 -6.83 9.85 -13.09
CA PHE A 151 -5.60 9.11 -12.80
C PHE A 151 -5.41 7.99 -13.83
N ASP A 152 -4.17 7.52 -13.98
CA ASP A 152 -3.86 6.39 -14.85
C ASP A 152 -3.94 5.06 -14.11
N TYR A 153 -3.94 5.08 -12.78
CA TYR A 153 -4.14 3.94 -11.90
C TYR A 153 -4.65 4.37 -10.52
N ILE A 154 -5.55 3.59 -9.89
CA ILE A 154 -5.99 3.83 -8.53
C ILE A 154 -5.78 2.58 -7.69
N PHE A 155 -5.06 2.70 -6.58
CA PHE A 155 -4.92 1.70 -5.54
C PHE A 155 -5.69 2.16 -4.30
N PHE A 156 -6.70 1.40 -3.91
CA PHE A 156 -7.55 1.73 -2.78
C PHE A 156 -7.55 0.58 -1.76
N THR A 157 -7.32 0.90 -0.50
CA THR A 157 -7.52 -0.01 0.63
C THR A 157 -8.57 0.56 1.57
N GLY A 158 -9.64 -0.21 1.86
CA GLY A 158 -10.70 0.26 2.74
C GLY A 158 -11.98 -0.57 2.69
N GLY A 159 -13.11 0.05 3.04
CA GLY A 159 -14.41 -0.61 3.09
C GLY A 159 -15.06 -0.79 1.71
N ARG A 160 -15.88 -1.84 1.55
CA ARG A 160 -16.56 -2.19 0.29
C ARG A 160 -17.41 -1.06 -0.30
N THR A 161 -18.08 -0.25 0.54
CA THR A 161 -18.92 0.85 0.09
C THR A 161 -18.10 1.92 -0.65
N VAL A 162 -16.97 2.31 -0.06
CA VAL A 162 -16.06 3.28 -0.70
C VAL A 162 -15.36 2.65 -1.90
N GLY A 163 -14.98 1.36 -1.83
CA GLY A 163 -14.40 0.64 -2.97
C GLY A 163 -15.30 0.63 -4.20
N ARG A 164 -16.62 0.47 -4.03
CA ARG A 164 -17.58 0.62 -5.15
C ARG A 164 -17.55 2.02 -5.74
N LEU A 165 -17.60 3.05 -4.89
CA LEU A 165 -17.52 4.44 -5.35
C LEU A 165 -16.22 4.70 -6.13
N VAL A 166 -15.09 4.17 -5.66
CA VAL A 166 -13.81 4.27 -6.38
C VAL A 166 -13.92 3.64 -7.77
N MET A 167 -14.49 2.43 -7.89
CA MET A 167 -14.71 1.78 -9.19
C MET A 167 -15.62 2.59 -10.11
N GLU A 168 -16.74 3.10 -9.57
CA GLU A 168 -17.70 3.90 -10.34
C GLU A 168 -17.06 5.18 -10.91
N LYS A 169 -16.25 5.86 -10.09
CA LYS A 169 -15.52 7.05 -10.52
C LYS A 169 -14.41 6.72 -11.52
N ALA A 170 -13.61 5.69 -11.27
CA ALA A 170 -12.55 5.25 -12.16
C ALA A 170 -13.08 4.82 -13.53
N ALA A 171 -14.25 4.19 -13.59
CA ALA A 171 -14.89 3.75 -14.82
C ALA A 171 -15.19 4.91 -15.80
N GLN A 172 -15.41 6.13 -15.30
CA GLN A 172 -15.64 7.31 -16.14
C GLN A 172 -14.43 7.66 -17.03
N HIS A 173 -13.24 7.24 -16.60
CA HIS A 173 -11.97 7.48 -17.30
C HIS A 173 -11.31 6.20 -17.80
N LEU A 174 -11.97 5.04 -17.64
CA LEU A 174 -11.43 3.72 -17.91
C LEU A 174 -10.14 3.43 -17.12
N THR A 175 -10.01 4.06 -15.94
CA THR A 175 -8.85 3.90 -15.06
C THR A 175 -8.87 2.52 -14.41
N PRO A 176 -7.81 1.71 -14.54
CA PRO A 176 -7.70 0.44 -13.82
C PRO A 176 -7.58 0.68 -12.30
N VAL A 177 -8.18 -0.23 -11.53
CA VAL A 177 -8.20 -0.14 -10.07
C VAL A 177 -7.74 -1.44 -9.42
N SER A 178 -6.98 -1.33 -8.31
CA SER A 178 -6.82 -2.39 -7.33
C SER A 178 -7.56 -2.03 -6.07
N LEU A 179 -8.40 -2.95 -5.60
CA LEU A 179 -9.21 -2.76 -4.40
C LEU A 179 -8.83 -3.80 -3.36
N GLU A 180 -8.19 -3.36 -2.29
CA GLU A 180 -7.96 -4.14 -1.08
C GLU A 180 -9.07 -3.85 -0.09
N LEU A 181 -9.89 -4.85 0.21
CA LEU A 181 -11.12 -4.70 0.96
C LEU A 181 -11.11 -5.55 2.23
N GLY A 182 -12.11 -5.38 3.09
CA GLY A 182 -12.31 -6.24 4.24
C GLY A 182 -12.65 -7.68 3.84
N GLY A 183 -12.36 -8.60 4.72
CA GLY A 183 -12.59 -10.02 4.52
C GLY A 183 -13.24 -10.71 5.71
N LYS A 184 -13.57 -11.96 5.51
CA LYS A 184 -13.86 -12.97 6.52
C LYS A 184 -12.83 -14.08 6.32
N SER A 185 -11.76 -14.06 7.11
CA SER A 185 -10.65 -15.02 7.00
C SER A 185 -10.92 -16.24 7.89
N PRO A 186 -11.72 -17.24 7.43
CA PRO A 186 -12.17 -18.34 8.29
C PRO A 186 -10.99 -19.21 8.73
N VAL A 187 -11.01 -19.60 10.00
CA VAL A 187 -10.07 -20.56 10.56
C VAL A 187 -10.75 -21.91 10.75
N LEU A 188 -10.20 -22.94 10.11
CA LEU A 188 -10.64 -24.31 10.29
C LEU A 188 -9.61 -25.09 11.13
N VAL A 189 -10.04 -25.55 12.29
CA VAL A 189 -9.21 -26.37 13.20
C VAL A 189 -9.74 -27.81 13.12
N LEU A 190 -8.95 -28.69 12.52
CA LEU A 190 -9.31 -30.09 12.35
C LEU A 190 -9.00 -30.88 13.63
N ASP A 191 -9.52 -32.11 13.73
CA ASP A 191 -9.41 -32.95 14.91
C ASP A 191 -8.00 -33.47 15.19
N ASP A 192 -7.13 -33.48 14.17
CA ASP A 192 -5.71 -33.86 14.28
C ASP A 192 -4.78 -32.69 14.62
N ALA A 193 -5.33 -31.46 14.82
CA ALA A 193 -4.55 -30.27 15.12
C ALA A 193 -4.04 -30.24 16.56
N ASP A 194 -2.85 -29.64 16.77
CA ASP A 194 -2.40 -29.22 18.11
C ASP A 194 -3.25 -28.05 18.62
N ILE A 195 -4.30 -28.35 19.37
CA ILE A 195 -5.26 -27.36 19.85
C ILE A 195 -4.61 -26.24 20.69
N PRO A 196 -3.70 -26.52 21.66
CA PRO A 196 -3.01 -25.47 22.41
C PRO A 196 -2.18 -24.54 21.52
N LEU A 197 -1.53 -25.05 20.51
CA LEU A 197 -0.76 -24.24 19.56
C LEU A 197 -1.68 -23.42 18.65
N ALA A 198 -2.73 -24.05 18.09
CA ALA A 198 -3.72 -23.39 17.26
C ALA A 198 -4.37 -22.21 17.99
N ALA A 199 -4.84 -22.43 19.24
CA ALA A 199 -5.43 -21.40 20.05
C ALA A 199 -4.49 -20.19 20.26
N ARG A 200 -3.22 -20.43 20.60
CA ARG A 200 -2.23 -19.33 20.77
C ARG A 200 -2.03 -18.53 19.50
N ARG A 201 -1.92 -19.21 18.34
CA ARG A 201 -1.73 -18.54 17.04
C ARG A 201 -2.96 -17.77 16.59
N ILE A 202 -4.15 -18.32 16.80
CA ILE A 202 -5.42 -17.65 16.49
C ILE A 202 -5.57 -16.40 17.35
N VAL A 203 -5.35 -16.50 18.66
CA VAL A 203 -5.44 -15.37 19.57
C VAL A 203 -4.44 -14.29 19.18
N PHE A 204 -3.18 -14.65 18.91
CA PHE A 204 -2.18 -13.69 18.45
C PHE A 204 -2.63 -12.98 17.16
N GLY A 205 -3.02 -13.73 16.14
CA GLY A 205 -3.44 -13.14 14.85
C GLY A 205 -4.73 -12.30 14.97
N LYS A 206 -5.67 -12.73 15.82
CA LYS A 206 -6.93 -12.01 16.03
C LYS A 206 -6.76 -10.71 16.80
N LEU A 207 -5.89 -10.69 17.83
CA LEU A 207 -5.72 -9.54 18.71
C LEU A 207 -4.67 -8.54 18.22
N LEU A 208 -3.88 -8.89 17.21
CA LEU A 208 -2.94 -7.96 16.59
C LEU A 208 -3.69 -6.71 16.11
N ASN A 209 -3.14 -5.54 16.40
CA ASN A 209 -3.77 -4.25 16.13
C ASN A 209 -5.21 -4.12 16.68
N CYS A 210 -5.45 -4.67 17.88
CA CYS A 210 -6.78 -4.72 18.53
C CYS A 210 -7.87 -5.37 17.66
N GLY A 211 -7.50 -6.32 16.77
CA GLY A 211 -8.41 -6.99 15.86
C GLY A 211 -8.80 -6.18 14.62
N GLN A 212 -8.21 -5.00 14.43
CA GLN A 212 -8.52 -4.09 13.33
C GLN A 212 -7.74 -4.45 12.06
N THR A 213 -7.84 -5.70 11.62
CA THR A 213 -7.05 -6.26 10.52
C THR A 213 -7.97 -6.98 9.54
N CYS A 214 -7.88 -6.61 8.26
CA CYS A 214 -8.70 -7.18 7.18
C CYS A 214 -8.50 -8.70 7.00
N VAL A 215 -7.32 -9.20 7.35
CA VAL A 215 -6.92 -10.63 7.27
C VAL A 215 -6.89 -11.31 8.65
N ALA A 216 -7.46 -10.69 9.68
CA ALA A 216 -7.54 -11.31 10.99
C ALA A 216 -8.32 -12.63 10.94
N PRO A 217 -7.90 -13.67 11.65
CA PRO A 217 -8.62 -14.93 11.73
C PRO A 217 -10.02 -14.75 12.32
N ASP A 218 -11.04 -15.43 11.73
CA ASP A 218 -12.46 -15.31 12.09
C ASP A 218 -13.11 -16.68 12.25
#